data_c440785952faadc322ec3c766d43608e
#
_entry.id   c440785952faadc322ec3c766d43608e
#
_cell.length_a   1.000
_cell.length_b   1.000
_cell.length_c   1.000
_cell.angle_alpha   90.00
_cell.angle_beta   90.00
_cell.angle_gamma   90.00
#
_symmetry.space_group_name_H-M   'P 1'
#
loop_
_entity.id
_entity.type
_entity.pdbx_description
1 polymer ?
#
loop_
_entity_poly.entity_id
_entity_poly.type
_entity_poly.pdbx_seq_one_letter_code
_entity_poly.pdbx_strand_id
1 'polypeptide(L)'
;TADEVAELTSGLVKFNSAHPDGFTDECVAYIKAYCDKHGIENEVHANDPKKPNIVARVKGTGDKKVLWVGHIDVVPEGKPENWTYPPYDGVIADDCVYGRGSSDMKGSCAAGMVSARILNELDSIPNTVEFWFTADEEIGGGEGARWLAKSGRFKGDICVIGDGNGGGPLAPSIDLGCKGGAGVKLIARGQTAHASTPYLGKNAITRLINGIPWVEKIDDFKLDWPDDLKSAVEGSVEYYKSMTPTGADDIIKAMEHNFYTPSVTCNIIHGGVKINVVPDYAEAEFDIRLTPGSHPTKVVDRIKELVAKSGIEGLEVVATREYSVDDYAGYYESPNSSFADQFKAVINAITDKPVNMKILTGGTDGISTSKIAGIPSLGYGTSLTGQAHQPDERVTIENLVPAVKIFTAF
;
A
#
# COMPACT_ATOMS: atom_id res chain seq x y z
N THR A 1 13.78 -20.56 16.13
CA THR A 1 13.00 -19.37 15.71
C THR A 1 13.25 -18.97 14.26
N ALA A 2 14.48 -19.06 13.72
CA ALA A 2 14.72 -18.79 12.31
C ALA A 2 13.98 -19.81 11.42
N ASP A 3 14.12 -21.09 11.73
CA ASP A 3 13.41 -22.15 11.02
C ASP A 3 11.88 -22.00 11.18
N GLU A 4 11.41 -21.69 12.36
CA GLU A 4 9.98 -21.52 12.64
C GLU A 4 9.36 -20.39 11.79
N VAL A 5 9.99 -19.20 11.75
CA VAL A 5 9.44 -18.09 10.96
C VAL A 5 9.52 -18.36 9.46
N ALA A 6 10.58 -19.06 9.00
CA ALA A 6 10.70 -19.48 7.61
C ALA A 6 9.64 -20.53 7.23
N GLU A 7 9.39 -21.52 8.08
CA GLU A 7 8.35 -22.55 7.87
C GLU A 7 6.94 -21.93 7.88
N LEU A 8 6.66 -20.99 8.78
CA LEU A 8 5.39 -20.28 8.80
C LEU A 8 5.19 -19.41 7.57
N THR A 9 6.24 -18.72 7.11
CA THR A 9 6.20 -17.96 5.85
C THR A 9 5.90 -18.89 4.68
N SER A 10 6.65 -20.02 4.57
CA SER A 10 6.40 -21.04 3.55
C SER A 10 4.97 -21.58 3.62
N GLY A 11 4.46 -21.84 4.84
CA GLY A 11 3.10 -22.30 5.05
C GLY A 11 2.04 -21.31 4.56
N LEU A 12 2.19 -20.02 4.88
CA LEU A 12 1.27 -18.96 4.42
C LEU A 12 1.31 -18.76 2.92
N VAL A 13 2.48 -18.84 2.28
CA VAL A 13 2.65 -18.70 0.81
C VAL A 13 1.87 -19.76 0.06
N LYS A 14 1.70 -20.98 0.60
CA LYS A 14 0.98 -22.07 -0.04
C LYS A 14 -0.52 -21.83 -0.24
N PHE A 15 -1.09 -20.88 0.47
CA PHE A 15 -2.48 -20.49 0.26
C PHE A 15 -2.56 -19.42 -0.82
N ASN A 16 -3.24 -19.74 -1.93
CA ASN A 16 -3.48 -18.79 -3.00
C ASN A 16 -4.59 -17.82 -2.59
N SER A 17 -4.20 -16.65 -2.10
CA SER A 17 -5.08 -15.53 -1.77
C SER A 17 -5.02 -14.40 -2.80
N ALA A 18 -4.73 -14.73 -4.06
CA ALA A 18 -4.57 -13.75 -5.12
C ALA A 18 -5.91 -13.20 -5.63
N HIS A 19 -5.90 -11.91 -5.97
CA HIS A 19 -7.02 -11.29 -6.69
C HIS A 19 -7.14 -11.79 -8.15
N PRO A 20 -8.35 -11.80 -8.74
CA PRO A 20 -9.58 -11.11 -8.28
C PRO A 20 -10.36 -11.79 -7.16
N ASP A 21 -10.14 -13.08 -6.88
CA ASP A 21 -10.89 -13.77 -5.82
C ASP A 21 -10.48 -13.25 -4.44
N GLY A 22 -9.18 -13.23 -4.14
CA GLY A 22 -8.61 -12.69 -2.90
C GLY A 22 -9.14 -13.41 -1.65
N PHE A 23 -9.40 -14.73 -1.74
CA PHE A 23 -9.91 -15.50 -0.62
C PHE A 23 -8.85 -15.71 0.45
N THR A 24 -9.19 -15.40 1.69
CA THR A 24 -8.27 -15.47 2.85
C THR A 24 -8.68 -16.49 3.90
N ASP A 25 -9.77 -17.21 3.68
CA ASP A 25 -10.33 -18.17 4.65
C ASP A 25 -9.33 -19.27 5.04
N GLU A 26 -8.54 -19.82 4.09
CA GLU A 26 -7.52 -20.83 4.39
C GLU A 26 -6.32 -20.24 5.15
N CYS A 27 -5.86 -19.02 4.79
CA CYS A 27 -4.82 -18.30 5.53
C CYS A 27 -5.25 -18.05 6.99
N VAL A 28 -6.48 -17.56 7.19
CA VAL A 28 -7.03 -17.29 8.52
C VAL A 28 -7.17 -18.59 9.31
N ALA A 29 -7.61 -19.69 8.70
CA ALA A 29 -7.68 -20.99 9.38
C ALA A 29 -6.29 -21.46 9.83
N TYR A 30 -5.26 -21.26 9.02
CA TYR A 30 -3.86 -21.60 9.36
C TYR A 30 -3.34 -20.76 10.53
N ILE A 31 -3.55 -19.43 10.49
CA ILE A 31 -3.16 -18.51 11.58
C ILE A 31 -3.90 -18.86 12.86
N LYS A 32 -5.21 -19.13 12.77
CA LYS A 32 -6.04 -19.53 13.90
C LYS A 32 -5.52 -20.82 14.54
N ALA A 33 -5.21 -21.83 13.74
CA ALA A 33 -4.68 -23.09 14.26
C ALA A 33 -3.35 -22.89 15.00
N TYR A 34 -2.48 -22.00 14.52
CA TYR A 34 -1.25 -21.62 15.21
C TYR A 34 -1.55 -20.93 16.55
N CYS A 35 -2.47 -19.95 16.58
CA CYS A 35 -2.88 -19.27 17.81
C CYS A 35 -3.47 -20.25 18.82
N ASP A 36 -4.38 -21.13 18.40
CA ASP A 36 -5.02 -22.13 19.28
C ASP A 36 -3.98 -23.09 19.87
N LYS A 37 -3.02 -23.57 19.05
CA LYS A 37 -1.91 -24.44 19.48
C LYS A 37 -1.05 -23.82 20.59
N HIS A 38 -0.86 -22.51 20.53
CA HIS A 38 -0.01 -21.75 21.46
C HIS A 38 -0.80 -21.03 22.56
N GLY A 39 -2.13 -21.25 22.65
CA GLY A 39 -2.99 -20.65 23.66
C GLY A 39 -3.11 -19.13 23.54
N ILE A 40 -2.92 -18.56 22.33
CA ILE A 40 -3.06 -17.14 22.05
C ILE A 40 -4.54 -16.83 21.84
N GLU A 41 -5.07 -15.86 22.58
CA GLU A 41 -6.44 -15.36 22.35
C GLU A 41 -6.58 -14.86 20.91
N ASN A 42 -7.62 -15.32 20.21
CA ASN A 42 -7.84 -14.92 18.83
C ASN A 42 -9.33 -14.80 18.50
N GLU A 43 -9.63 -13.94 17.53
CA GLU A 43 -11.00 -13.67 17.06
C GLU A 43 -11.01 -13.45 15.54
N VAL A 44 -11.97 -14.07 14.86
CA VAL A 44 -12.15 -13.92 13.41
C VAL A 44 -13.26 -12.90 13.12
N HIS A 45 -13.00 -11.99 12.22
CA HIS A 45 -13.93 -10.97 11.76
C HIS A 45 -14.10 -11.05 10.24
N ALA A 46 -15.33 -11.10 9.76
CA ALA A 46 -15.62 -11.15 8.32
C ALA A 46 -16.86 -10.33 7.98
N ASN A 47 -16.78 -9.54 6.92
CA ASN A 47 -17.93 -9.00 6.21
C ASN A 47 -18.31 -9.97 5.07
N ASP A 48 -17.33 -10.39 4.29
CA ASP A 48 -17.43 -11.53 3.38
C ASP A 48 -16.82 -12.78 4.05
N PRO A 49 -17.59 -13.90 4.20
CA PRO A 49 -17.07 -15.13 4.79
C PRO A 49 -15.86 -15.75 4.06
N LYS A 50 -15.63 -15.39 2.79
CA LYS A 50 -14.47 -15.83 2.01
C LYS A 50 -13.24 -14.96 2.19
N LYS A 51 -13.42 -13.75 2.75
CA LYS A 51 -12.37 -12.78 3.01
C LYS A 51 -12.30 -12.41 4.50
N PRO A 52 -12.19 -13.39 5.40
CA PRO A 52 -12.09 -13.12 6.82
C PRO A 52 -10.76 -12.45 7.17
N ASN A 53 -10.79 -11.74 8.29
CA ASN A 53 -9.64 -11.18 9.00
C ASN A 53 -9.52 -11.90 10.35
N ILE A 54 -8.33 -11.93 10.94
CA ILE A 54 -8.13 -12.50 12.27
C ILE A 54 -7.25 -11.58 13.12
N VAL A 55 -7.61 -11.43 14.40
CA VAL A 55 -6.77 -10.78 15.40
C VAL A 55 -6.26 -11.83 16.39
N ALA A 56 -4.94 -11.79 16.65
CA ALA A 56 -4.30 -12.49 17.76
C ALA A 56 -3.97 -11.47 18.84
N ARG A 57 -4.41 -11.71 20.09
CA ARG A 57 -4.31 -10.74 21.19
C ARG A 57 -3.49 -11.30 22.33
N VAL A 58 -2.49 -10.52 22.77
CA VAL A 58 -1.74 -10.74 23.98
C VAL A 58 -2.04 -9.63 24.98
N LYS A 59 -2.67 -9.97 26.10
CA LYS A 59 -3.09 -8.99 27.12
C LYS A 59 -1.92 -8.51 27.95
N GLY A 60 -1.78 -7.19 28.04
CA GLY A 60 -0.85 -6.52 28.94
C GLY A 60 -1.48 -6.12 30.27
N THR A 61 -0.64 -5.69 31.20
CA THR A 61 -1.04 -5.24 32.54
C THR A 61 -1.43 -3.76 32.60
N GLY A 62 -1.04 -2.96 31.60
CA GLY A 62 -1.33 -1.52 31.50
C GLY A 62 -2.53 -1.21 30.62
N ASP A 63 -2.80 0.09 30.47
CA ASP A 63 -4.00 0.60 29.79
C ASP A 63 -3.76 0.88 28.30
N LYS A 64 -2.51 0.81 27.85
CA LYS A 64 -2.17 1.08 26.45
C LYS A 64 -2.33 -0.14 25.58
N LYS A 65 -2.64 0.11 24.31
CA LYS A 65 -2.78 -0.92 23.29
C LYS A 65 -1.96 -0.57 22.05
N VAL A 66 -1.11 -1.51 21.65
CA VAL A 66 -0.35 -1.46 20.40
C VAL A 66 -1.06 -2.34 19.37
N LEU A 67 -1.29 -1.81 18.19
CA LEU A 67 -1.74 -2.60 17.04
C LEU A 67 -0.55 -2.90 16.15
N TRP A 68 -0.52 -4.11 15.63
CA TRP A 68 0.25 -4.51 14.47
C TRP A 68 -0.74 -4.95 13.38
N VAL A 69 -0.60 -4.46 12.16
CA VAL A 69 -1.53 -4.75 11.07
C VAL A 69 -0.74 -5.21 9.85
N GLY A 70 -1.15 -6.31 9.24
CA GLY A 70 -0.57 -6.82 8.02
C GLY A 70 -1.55 -7.65 7.20
N HIS A 71 -1.46 -7.54 5.86
CA HIS A 71 -2.37 -8.23 4.96
C HIS A 71 -1.90 -9.64 4.57
N ILE A 72 -2.85 -10.49 4.24
CA ILE A 72 -2.64 -11.89 3.87
C ILE A 72 -3.15 -12.23 2.46
N ASP A 73 -3.77 -11.27 1.76
CA ASP A 73 -4.04 -11.35 0.33
C ASP A 73 -2.80 -10.97 -0.48
N VAL A 74 -2.81 -11.26 -1.76
CA VAL A 74 -1.67 -11.01 -2.66
C VAL A 74 -2.14 -10.62 -4.06
N VAL A 75 -1.28 -9.96 -4.85
CA VAL A 75 -1.51 -9.77 -6.28
C VAL A 75 -1.35 -11.10 -7.05
N PRO A 76 -1.95 -11.22 -8.26
CA PRO A 76 -1.73 -12.39 -9.12
C PRO A 76 -0.24 -12.63 -9.42
N GLU A 77 0.12 -13.89 -9.60
CA GLU A 77 1.50 -14.32 -9.92
C GLU A 77 1.99 -13.87 -11.29
N GLY A 78 1.08 -13.51 -12.20
CA GLY A 78 1.39 -13.22 -13.58
C GLY A 78 1.64 -14.50 -14.38
N LYS A 79 2.71 -14.52 -15.20
CA LYS A 79 3.04 -15.67 -16.05
C LYS A 79 3.86 -16.70 -15.28
N PRO A 80 3.34 -17.92 -15.04
CA PRO A 80 4.06 -18.96 -14.30
C PRO A 80 5.41 -19.35 -14.90
N GLU A 81 5.57 -19.22 -16.22
CA GLU A 81 6.84 -19.50 -16.92
C GLU A 81 7.99 -18.54 -16.55
N ASN A 82 7.69 -17.42 -15.91
CA ASN A 82 8.70 -16.47 -15.43
C ASN A 82 9.22 -16.79 -14.02
N TRP A 83 8.71 -17.85 -13.38
CA TRP A 83 9.08 -18.24 -12.02
C TRP A 83 10.06 -19.41 -12.03
N THR A 84 11.15 -19.30 -11.24
CA THR A 84 12.10 -20.39 -11.00
C THR A 84 11.47 -21.50 -10.16
N TYR A 85 10.69 -21.13 -9.15
CA TYR A 85 9.89 -22.04 -8.32
C TYR A 85 8.41 -21.73 -8.50
N PRO A 86 7.50 -22.72 -8.40
CA PRO A 86 6.07 -22.43 -8.48
C PRO A 86 5.65 -21.37 -7.47
N PRO A 87 4.84 -20.36 -7.86
CA PRO A 87 4.57 -19.16 -7.04
C PRO A 87 3.89 -19.43 -5.70
N TYR A 88 3.23 -20.57 -5.54
CA TYR A 88 2.50 -20.93 -4.32
C TYR A 88 3.06 -22.19 -3.64
N ASP A 89 4.29 -22.61 -3.91
CA ASP A 89 4.90 -23.77 -3.25
C ASP A 89 5.63 -23.41 -1.95
N GLY A 90 5.94 -22.13 -1.72
CA GLY A 90 6.63 -21.66 -0.53
C GLY A 90 7.99 -22.32 -0.35
N VAL A 91 8.78 -22.41 -1.42
CA VAL A 91 10.07 -23.13 -1.42
C VAL A 91 11.08 -22.41 -0.53
N ILE A 92 11.70 -23.14 0.39
CA ILE A 92 12.81 -22.63 1.19
C ILE A 92 14.11 -23.10 0.53
N ALA A 93 14.88 -22.16 -0.02
CA ALA A 93 16.15 -22.39 -0.67
C ALA A 93 17.04 -21.15 -0.56
N ASP A 94 18.37 -21.33 -0.59
CA ASP A 94 19.35 -20.23 -0.62
C ASP A 94 19.12 -19.16 0.47
N ASP A 95 18.82 -19.60 1.70
CA ASP A 95 18.47 -18.75 2.84
C ASP A 95 17.27 -17.80 2.59
N CYS A 96 16.40 -18.15 1.65
CA CYS A 96 15.20 -17.42 1.29
C CYS A 96 13.96 -18.31 1.34
N VAL A 97 12.78 -17.67 1.50
CA VAL A 97 11.47 -18.27 1.21
C VAL A 97 10.95 -17.65 -0.08
N TYR A 98 10.78 -18.49 -1.11
CA TYR A 98 10.27 -18.08 -2.42
C TYR A 98 8.78 -18.29 -2.56
N GLY A 99 8.13 -17.36 -3.25
CA GLY A 99 6.75 -17.46 -3.67
C GLY A 99 6.00 -16.13 -3.56
N ARG A 100 4.85 -16.04 -4.23
CA ARG A 100 4.00 -14.86 -4.23
C ARG A 100 3.50 -14.56 -2.81
N GLY A 101 3.72 -13.31 -2.37
CA GLY A 101 3.37 -12.88 -1.02
C GLY A 101 4.47 -13.14 0.02
N SER A 102 5.57 -13.79 -0.32
CA SER A 102 6.65 -14.03 0.66
C SER A 102 7.30 -12.74 1.15
N SER A 103 7.48 -11.76 0.27
CA SER A 103 7.99 -10.42 0.55
C SER A 103 6.86 -9.44 0.90
N ASP A 104 5.75 -9.50 0.19
CA ASP A 104 4.59 -8.61 0.30
C ASP A 104 3.30 -9.41 0.55
N MET A 105 2.88 -9.65 1.85
CA MET A 105 3.69 -9.40 3.05
C MET A 105 3.58 -10.58 4.04
N LYS A 106 3.36 -11.82 3.54
CA LYS A 106 3.16 -13.02 4.39
C LYS A 106 4.39 -13.35 5.25
N GLY A 107 5.61 -12.92 4.83
CA GLY A 107 6.81 -13.00 5.67
C GLY A 107 6.69 -12.17 6.94
N SER A 108 6.20 -10.94 6.83
CA SER A 108 5.90 -10.10 7.99
C SER A 108 4.77 -10.68 8.84
N CYS A 109 3.74 -11.27 8.19
CA CYS A 109 2.67 -11.97 8.92
C CYS A 109 3.22 -13.14 9.74
N ALA A 110 4.11 -13.96 9.20
CA ALA A 110 4.78 -15.02 9.94
C ALA A 110 5.61 -14.48 11.12
N ALA A 111 6.33 -13.37 10.91
CA ALA A 111 7.05 -12.69 11.99
C ALA A 111 6.09 -12.20 13.10
N GLY A 112 4.94 -11.63 12.73
CA GLY A 112 3.88 -11.23 13.66
C GLY A 112 3.32 -12.41 14.46
N MET A 113 3.08 -13.58 13.82
CA MET A 113 2.63 -14.80 14.49
C MET A 113 3.64 -15.27 15.55
N VAL A 114 4.93 -15.32 15.18
CA VAL A 114 6.00 -15.72 16.12
C VAL A 114 6.13 -14.72 17.25
N SER A 115 6.02 -13.41 16.97
CA SER A 115 6.06 -12.36 18.00
C SER A 115 4.90 -12.50 18.99
N ALA A 116 3.68 -12.73 18.49
CA ALA A 116 2.51 -12.98 19.34
C ALA A 116 2.72 -14.19 20.27
N ARG A 117 3.32 -15.28 19.75
CA ARG A 117 3.66 -16.46 20.57
C ARG A 117 4.69 -16.12 21.65
N ILE A 118 5.78 -15.45 21.28
CA ILE A 118 6.84 -15.09 22.24
C ILE A 118 6.28 -14.20 23.34
N LEU A 119 5.50 -13.17 23.00
CA LEU A 119 4.85 -12.29 23.97
C LEU A 119 3.89 -13.04 24.89
N ASN A 120 3.14 -14.02 24.35
CA ASN A 120 2.17 -14.82 25.11
C ASN A 120 2.86 -15.82 26.08
N GLU A 121 4.12 -16.16 25.83
CA GLU A 121 4.94 -17.02 26.70
C GLU A 121 5.61 -16.26 27.85
N LEU A 122 5.59 -14.91 27.85
CA LEU A 122 6.12 -14.10 28.95
C LEU A 122 5.16 -14.06 30.13
N ASP A 123 5.68 -13.99 31.34
CA ASP A 123 4.87 -13.88 32.56
C ASP A 123 3.96 -12.67 32.57
N SER A 124 4.40 -11.55 31.98
CA SER A 124 3.62 -10.34 31.78
C SER A 124 4.24 -9.43 30.73
N ILE A 125 3.40 -8.65 30.04
CA ILE A 125 3.83 -7.55 29.15
C ILE A 125 3.20 -6.25 29.62
N PRO A 126 3.85 -5.08 29.38
CA PRO A 126 3.35 -3.79 29.90
C PRO A 126 2.07 -3.34 29.22
N ASN A 127 1.92 -3.58 27.92
CA ASN A 127 0.80 -3.11 27.12
C ASN A 127 0.11 -4.26 26.40
N THR A 128 -1.19 -4.13 26.12
CA THR A 128 -1.88 -5.10 25.25
C THR A 128 -1.39 -4.95 23.83
N VAL A 129 -1.08 -6.07 23.15
CA VAL A 129 -0.69 -6.10 21.74
C VAL A 129 -1.73 -6.89 20.95
N GLU A 130 -2.21 -6.32 19.85
CA GLU A 130 -3.10 -6.98 18.91
C GLU A 130 -2.43 -7.09 17.54
N PHE A 131 -2.26 -8.33 17.07
CA PHE A 131 -1.78 -8.62 15.71
C PHE A 131 -2.98 -8.89 14.82
N TRP A 132 -3.27 -7.97 13.91
CA TRP A 132 -4.35 -8.04 12.94
C TRP A 132 -3.82 -8.52 11.60
N PHE A 133 -4.35 -9.63 11.11
CA PHE A 133 -4.07 -10.18 9.79
C PHE A 133 -5.28 -9.89 8.92
N THR A 134 -5.11 -9.03 7.93
CA THR A 134 -6.19 -8.40 7.16
C THR A 134 -6.30 -8.96 5.75
N ALA A 135 -7.48 -8.91 5.19
CA ALA A 135 -7.76 -9.23 3.80
C ALA A 135 -7.73 -7.97 2.92
N ASP A 136 -7.67 -8.16 1.60
CA ASP A 136 -8.14 -7.21 0.57
C ASP A 136 -7.31 -5.91 0.47
N GLU A 137 -6.09 -5.86 1.03
CA GLU A 137 -5.22 -4.67 0.98
C GLU A 137 -4.91 -4.28 -0.46
N GLU A 138 -4.53 -5.26 -1.30
CA GLU A 138 -4.06 -5.10 -2.68
C GLU A 138 -5.09 -4.47 -3.63
N ILE A 139 -6.35 -4.41 -3.20
CA ILE A 139 -7.43 -3.73 -3.93
C ILE A 139 -8.12 -2.64 -3.09
N GLY A 140 -7.51 -2.26 -1.95
CA GLY A 140 -7.89 -1.11 -1.14
C GLY A 140 -8.68 -1.41 0.12
N GLY A 141 -8.61 -2.63 0.67
CA GLY A 141 -9.04 -3.00 2.03
C GLY A 141 -10.55 -3.00 2.28
N GLY A 142 -11.36 -3.16 1.21
CA GLY A 142 -12.83 -3.10 1.32
C GLY A 142 -13.43 -4.14 2.27
N GLU A 143 -12.84 -5.32 2.35
CA GLU A 143 -13.20 -6.42 3.25
C GLU A 143 -12.17 -6.58 4.41
N GLY A 144 -11.08 -5.81 4.37
CA GLY A 144 -9.96 -5.83 5.30
C GLY A 144 -9.90 -4.62 6.21
N ALA A 145 -8.72 -3.98 6.26
CA ALA A 145 -8.43 -2.92 7.21
C ALA A 145 -9.38 -1.73 7.11
N ARG A 146 -9.85 -1.35 5.93
CA ARG A 146 -10.81 -0.27 5.76
C ARG A 146 -12.17 -0.60 6.39
N TRP A 147 -12.68 -1.82 6.16
CA TRP A 147 -13.91 -2.25 6.80
C TRP A 147 -13.76 -2.34 8.33
N LEU A 148 -12.65 -2.88 8.81
CA LEU A 148 -12.35 -2.97 10.25
C LEU A 148 -12.30 -1.58 10.90
N ALA A 149 -11.66 -0.61 10.24
CA ALA A 149 -11.59 0.78 10.71
C ALA A 149 -12.99 1.44 10.72
N LYS A 150 -13.73 1.38 9.61
CA LYS A 150 -15.09 1.95 9.49
C LYS A 150 -16.09 1.33 10.47
N SER A 151 -15.93 0.06 10.79
CA SER A 151 -16.77 -0.64 11.77
C SER A 151 -16.32 -0.44 13.23
N GLY A 152 -15.28 0.39 13.47
CA GLY A 152 -14.78 0.72 14.80
C GLY A 152 -14.11 -0.45 15.55
N ARG A 153 -13.59 -1.42 14.82
CA ARG A 153 -12.87 -2.57 15.38
C ARG A 153 -11.42 -2.24 15.72
N PHE A 154 -10.76 -1.40 14.94
CA PHE A 154 -9.43 -0.89 15.29
C PHE A 154 -9.55 0.09 16.45
N LYS A 155 -8.97 -0.27 17.59
CA LYS A 155 -8.89 0.57 18.78
C LYS A 155 -7.53 0.36 19.43
N GLY A 156 -6.67 1.37 19.35
CA GLY A 156 -5.32 1.33 19.88
C GLY A 156 -4.75 2.73 20.07
N ASP A 157 -3.61 2.81 20.73
CA ASP A 157 -2.89 4.08 20.96
C ASP A 157 -1.90 4.36 19.82
N ILE A 158 -1.30 3.31 19.24
CA ILE A 158 -0.36 3.35 18.11
C ILE A 158 -0.51 2.09 17.26
N CYS A 159 -0.05 2.16 16.01
CA CYS A 159 -0.11 1.05 15.08
C CYS A 159 1.20 0.91 14.29
N VAL A 160 1.73 -0.30 14.23
CA VAL A 160 2.80 -0.68 13.30
C VAL A 160 2.18 -1.43 12.13
N ILE A 161 2.39 -0.92 10.92
CA ILE A 161 2.00 -1.61 9.68
C ILE A 161 3.15 -2.52 9.29
N GLY A 162 2.88 -3.82 9.21
CA GLY A 162 3.88 -4.84 8.90
C GLY A 162 4.33 -4.85 7.44
N ASP A 163 3.73 -4.02 6.60
CA ASP A 163 4.10 -3.81 5.21
C ASP A 163 5.18 -2.74 5.11
N GLY A 164 6.41 -3.15 4.81
CA GLY A 164 7.57 -2.26 4.76
C GLY A 164 8.88 -3.00 4.49
N ASN A 165 9.96 -2.26 4.30
CA ASN A 165 11.24 -2.80 3.86
C ASN A 165 12.21 -3.03 5.03
N GLY A 166 12.47 -4.31 5.33
CA GLY A 166 13.52 -4.74 6.26
C GLY A 166 14.86 -5.02 5.60
N GLY A 167 14.89 -5.21 4.28
CA GLY A 167 16.07 -5.59 3.51
C GLY A 167 16.35 -4.71 2.31
N GLY A 168 17.64 -4.58 1.96
CA GLY A 168 18.10 -3.80 0.82
C GLY A 168 19.19 -2.80 1.18
N PRO A 169 19.65 -1.95 0.22
CA PRO A 169 20.81 -1.08 0.38
C PRO A 169 20.71 -0.06 1.52
N LEU A 170 19.51 0.43 1.79
CA LEU A 170 19.24 1.43 2.85
C LEU A 170 18.26 0.90 3.90
N ALA A 171 18.25 -0.41 4.11
CA ALA A 171 17.49 -1.05 5.18
C ALA A 171 18.33 -1.17 6.47
N PRO A 172 17.70 -1.16 7.65
CA PRO A 172 16.26 -1.08 7.86
C PRO A 172 15.68 0.32 7.60
N SER A 173 14.40 0.38 7.21
CA SER A 173 13.71 1.65 7.03
C SER A 173 12.37 1.69 7.78
N ILE A 174 11.99 2.87 8.25
CA ILE A 174 10.67 3.17 8.79
C ILE A 174 9.88 3.94 7.72
N ASP A 175 8.70 3.44 7.38
CA ASP A 175 7.76 4.15 6.56
C ASP A 175 6.90 5.06 7.44
N LEU A 176 7.23 6.36 7.43
CA LEU A 176 6.51 7.37 8.22
C LEU A 176 5.10 7.64 7.68
N GLY A 177 4.80 7.12 6.52
CA GLY A 177 3.51 7.27 5.87
C GLY A 177 3.54 6.80 4.44
N CYS A 178 2.46 7.03 3.74
CA CYS A 178 2.33 6.69 2.33
C CYS A 178 1.60 7.77 1.55
N LYS A 179 1.80 7.77 0.23
CA LYS A 179 1.03 8.63 -0.66
C LYS A 179 -0.44 8.23 -0.66
N GLY A 180 -1.30 9.22 -0.82
CA GLY A 180 -2.71 9.03 -1.13
C GLY A 180 -2.93 8.79 -2.62
N GLY A 181 -4.18 8.53 -3.00
CA GLY A 181 -4.58 8.33 -4.37
C GLY A 181 -5.86 9.06 -4.74
N ALA A 182 -5.97 9.47 -6.00
CA ALA A 182 -7.20 9.90 -6.63
C ALA A 182 -7.29 9.29 -8.03
N GLY A 183 -8.49 9.14 -8.53
CA GLY A 183 -8.70 8.74 -9.91
C GLY A 183 -9.75 9.63 -10.56
N VAL A 184 -9.50 10.04 -11.79
CA VAL A 184 -10.47 10.79 -12.58
C VAL A 184 -10.64 10.18 -13.96
N LYS A 185 -11.84 10.31 -14.48
CA LYS A 185 -12.17 10.04 -15.88
C LYS A 185 -12.46 11.38 -16.57
N LEU A 186 -11.74 11.67 -17.64
CA LEU A 186 -12.05 12.75 -18.55
C LEU A 186 -12.93 12.21 -19.66
N ILE A 187 -14.16 12.68 -19.74
CA ILE A 187 -15.14 12.30 -20.74
C ILE A 187 -15.22 13.44 -21.78
N ALA A 188 -15.17 13.07 -23.03
CA ALA A 188 -15.41 13.99 -24.15
C ALA A 188 -16.68 13.59 -24.89
N ARG A 189 -17.62 14.52 -25.00
CA ARG A 189 -18.85 14.37 -25.78
C ARG A 189 -18.75 15.16 -27.07
N GLY A 190 -19.25 14.59 -28.14
CA GLY A 190 -19.20 15.17 -29.45
C GLY A 190 -20.55 15.06 -30.15
N GLN A 191 -20.48 14.99 -31.48
CA GLN A 191 -21.62 14.79 -32.37
C GLN A 191 -21.20 13.95 -33.56
N THR A 192 -21.96 12.89 -33.83
CA THR A 192 -21.70 12.00 -34.96
C THR A 192 -21.90 12.71 -36.31
N ALA A 193 -21.09 12.32 -37.29
CA ALA A 193 -21.24 12.64 -38.69
C ALA A 193 -20.56 11.58 -39.55
N HIS A 194 -20.83 11.57 -40.83
CA HIS A 194 -20.07 10.75 -41.77
C HIS A 194 -18.65 11.34 -41.93
N ALA A 195 -17.62 10.50 -41.97
CA ALA A 195 -16.24 10.97 -42.01
C ALA A 195 -15.88 11.77 -43.28
N SER A 196 -16.65 11.67 -44.37
CA SER A 196 -16.48 12.50 -45.55
C SER A 196 -17.02 13.93 -45.38
N THR A 197 -17.82 14.19 -44.35
CA THR A 197 -18.40 15.51 -44.04
C THR A 197 -18.13 15.87 -42.56
N PRO A 198 -16.86 15.87 -42.09
CA PRO A 198 -16.51 15.98 -40.68
C PRO A 198 -16.93 17.32 -40.06
N TYR A 199 -17.13 18.36 -40.86
CA TYR A 199 -17.58 19.68 -40.43
C TYR A 199 -19.05 19.70 -39.95
N LEU A 200 -19.83 18.64 -40.19
CA LEU A 200 -21.19 18.47 -39.64
C LEU A 200 -21.19 17.76 -38.27
N GLY A 201 -20.05 17.27 -37.84
CA GLY A 201 -19.87 16.59 -36.56
C GLY A 201 -18.98 17.35 -35.58
N LYS A 202 -18.88 16.81 -34.38
CA LYS A 202 -17.92 17.29 -33.37
C LYS A 202 -17.16 16.06 -32.84
N ASN A 203 -15.91 15.93 -33.23
CA ASN A 203 -15.10 14.74 -32.93
C ASN A 203 -14.71 14.67 -31.44
N ALA A 204 -15.27 13.71 -30.70
CA ALA A 204 -14.99 13.51 -29.29
C ALA A 204 -13.55 13.10 -29.02
N ILE A 205 -12.93 12.27 -29.87
CA ILE A 205 -11.51 11.88 -29.72
C ILE A 205 -10.60 13.10 -29.79
N THR A 206 -10.82 13.98 -30.77
CA THR A 206 -10.03 15.22 -30.89
C THR A 206 -10.19 16.13 -29.67
N ARG A 207 -11.43 16.24 -29.13
CA ARG A 207 -11.68 16.97 -27.88
C ARG A 207 -10.94 16.35 -26.70
N LEU A 208 -10.99 15.02 -26.58
CA LEU A 208 -10.32 14.28 -25.50
C LEU A 208 -8.81 14.49 -25.54
N ILE A 209 -8.18 14.31 -26.73
CA ILE A 209 -6.73 14.51 -26.90
C ILE A 209 -6.32 15.94 -26.49
N ASN A 210 -7.09 16.95 -26.88
CA ASN A 210 -6.82 18.34 -26.50
C ASN A 210 -7.12 18.63 -25.02
N GLY A 211 -7.95 17.81 -24.37
CA GLY A 211 -8.31 17.91 -22.96
C GLY A 211 -7.29 17.28 -22.01
N ILE A 212 -6.63 16.19 -22.42
CA ILE A 212 -5.64 15.46 -21.60
C ILE A 212 -4.57 16.38 -21.00
N PRO A 213 -3.90 17.28 -21.76
CA PRO A 213 -2.88 18.18 -21.20
C PRO A 213 -3.40 19.11 -20.11
N TRP A 214 -4.70 19.36 -20.03
CA TRP A 214 -5.29 20.17 -18.98
C TRP A 214 -5.45 19.41 -17.67
N VAL A 215 -5.66 18.09 -17.73
CA VAL A 215 -5.62 17.23 -16.55
C VAL A 215 -4.18 17.14 -16.03
N GLU A 216 -3.21 16.96 -16.93
CA GLU A 216 -1.79 16.81 -16.59
C GLU A 216 -1.19 18.07 -15.93
N LYS A 217 -1.75 19.26 -16.15
CA LYS A 217 -1.36 20.50 -15.43
C LYS A 217 -1.53 20.41 -13.91
N ILE A 218 -2.15 19.38 -13.37
CA ILE A 218 -2.22 19.16 -11.93
C ILE A 218 -0.84 18.88 -11.31
N ASP A 219 0.11 18.41 -12.10
CA ASP A 219 1.49 18.15 -11.69
C ASP A 219 2.20 19.41 -11.15
N ASP A 220 1.80 20.61 -11.57
CA ASP A 220 2.30 21.88 -11.04
C ASP A 220 1.56 22.37 -9.77
N PHE A 221 0.55 21.64 -9.32
CA PHE A 221 -0.26 22.04 -8.17
C PHE A 221 0.48 21.76 -6.86
N LYS A 222 0.91 22.83 -6.17
CA LYS A 222 1.53 22.70 -4.86
C LYS A 222 0.50 22.27 -3.83
N LEU A 223 0.82 21.19 -3.13
CA LEU A 223 0.02 20.61 -2.08
C LEU A 223 0.44 21.19 -0.71
N ASP A 224 -0.52 21.30 0.21
CA ASP A 224 -0.21 21.54 1.62
C ASP A 224 0.35 20.25 2.21
N TRP A 225 1.50 20.32 2.86
CA TRP A 225 2.17 19.19 3.51
C TRP A 225 2.84 19.64 4.82
N PRO A 226 3.08 18.70 5.79
CA PRO A 226 3.71 19.04 7.06
C PRO A 226 5.11 19.61 6.89
N ASP A 227 5.51 20.58 7.71
CA ASP A 227 6.81 21.25 7.61
C ASP A 227 8.00 20.27 7.77
N ASP A 228 7.84 19.22 8.57
CA ASP A 228 8.86 18.20 8.82
C ASP A 228 8.85 17.05 7.77
N LEU A 229 7.91 17.03 6.83
CA LEU A 229 7.88 16.08 5.72
C LEU A 229 9.16 16.13 4.89
N LYS A 230 9.83 17.28 4.82
CA LYS A 230 11.03 17.48 4.04
C LYS A 230 12.11 16.44 4.34
N SER A 231 12.38 16.17 5.62
CA SER A 231 13.39 15.17 6.01
C SER A 231 13.00 13.76 5.59
N ALA A 232 11.71 13.41 5.64
CA ALA A 232 11.21 12.12 5.17
C ALA A 232 11.26 12.00 3.66
N VAL A 233 11.04 13.09 2.91
CA VAL A 233 11.22 13.14 1.46
C VAL A 233 12.68 12.95 1.09
N GLU A 234 13.61 13.62 1.76
CA GLU A 234 15.06 13.45 1.55
C GLU A 234 15.47 11.98 1.75
N GLY A 235 15.01 11.33 2.83
CA GLY A 235 15.22 9.91 3.08
C GLY A 235 14.60 9.01 2.00
N SER A 236 13.42 9.38 1.49
CA SER A 236 12.76 8.67 0.39
C SER A 236 13.54 8.78 -0.91
N VAL A 237 13.97 9.99 -1.26
CA VAL A 237 14.77 10.25 -2.47
C VAL A 237 16.08 9.45 -2.41
N GLU A 238 16.78 9.45 -1.28
CA GLU A 238 18.00 8.67 -1.10
C GLU A 238 17.74 7.16 -1.25
N TYR A 239 16.66 6.65 -0.64
CA TYR A 239 16.25 5.25 -0.75
C TYR A 239 16.00 4.85 -2.21
N TYR A 240 15.15 5.57 -2.91
CA TYR A 240 14.83 5.24 -4.31
C TYR A 240 16.00 5.50 -5.26
N LYS A 241 16.86 6.49 -4.97
CA LYS A 241 18.10 6.74 -5.71
C LYS A 241 19.04 5.53 -5.68
N SER A 242 19.11 4.83 -4.54
CA SER A 242 19.94 3.62 -4.42
C SER A 242 19.52 2.48 -5.36
N MET A 243 18.25 2.49 -5.83
CA MET A 243 17.68 1.50 -6.76
C MET A 243 17.66 1.99 -8.21
N THR A 244 17.95 3.26 -8.45
CA THR A 244 17.89 3.86 -9.77
C THR A 244 19.21 3.65 -10.50
N PRO A 245 19.20 3.30 -11.80
CA PRO A 245 20.44 3.13 -12.58
C PRO A 245 21.31 4.39 -12.56
N THR A 246 22.62 4.22 -12.56
CA THR A 246 23.58 5.33 -12.60
C THR A 246 23.35 6.20 -13.85
N GLY A 247 23.30 7.52 -13.67
CA GLY A 247 23.06 8.48 -14.75
C GLY A 247 21.60 8.80 -15.04
N ALA A 248 20.66 8.34 -14.21
CA ALA A 248 19.22 8.63 -14.34
C ALA A 248 18.80 9.87 -13.53
N ASP A 249 19.56 10.96 -13.60
CA ASP A 249 19.32 12.19 -12.82
C ASP A 249 17.93 12.81 -13.07
N ASP A 250 17.39 12.67 -14.27
CA ASP A 250 16.06 13.18 -14.60
C ASP A 250 14.95 12.38 -13.90
N ILE A 251 15.13 11.07 -13.73
CA ILE A 251 14.20 10.23 -12.95
C ILE A 251 14.20 10.66 -11.49
N ILE A 252 15.37 10.91 -10.92
CA ILE A 252 15.52 11.36 -9.52
C ILE A 252 14.85 12.71 -9.31
N LYS A 253 15.05 13.67 -10.22
CA LYS A 253 14.38 14.97 -10.15
C LYS A 253 12.86 14.88 -10.27
N ALA A 254 12.37 14.03 -11.17
CA ALA A 254 10.93 13.79 -11.30
C ALA A 254 10.35 13.14 -10.05
N MET A 255 11.06 12.20 -9.46
CA MET A 255 10.69 11.57 -8.19
C MET A 255 10.61 12.57 -7.04
N GLU A 256 11.65 13.41 -6.87
CA GLU A 256 11.67 14.47 -5.84
C GLU A 256 10.52 15.47 -6.05
N HIS A 257 10.29 15.91 -7.29
CA HIS A 257 9.15 16.75 -7.64
C HIS A 257 7.81 16.14 -7.21
N ASN A 258 7.60 14.86 -7.53
CA ASN A 258 6.37 14.14 -7.23
C ASN A 258 6.16 13.80 -5.74
N PHE A 259 7.10 14.10 -4.87
CA PHE A 259 6.84 14.09 -3.42
C PHE A 259 6.12 15.35 -2.94
N TYR A 260 6.27 16.48 -3.65
CA TYR A 260 5.69 17.78 -3.29
C TYR A 260 4.48 18.18 -4.15
N THR A 261 4.26 17.48 -5.25
CA THR A 261 3.17 17.70 -6.20
C THR A 261 2.42 16.41 -6.49
N PRO A 262 1.18 16.43 -6.98
CA PRO A 262 0.53 15.23 -7.46
C PRO A 262 1.29 14.65 -8.66
N SER A 263 1.49 13.34 -8.71
CA SER A 263 1.82 12.68 -9.96
C SER A 263 0.55 12.25 -10.68
N VAL A 264 0.53 12.39 -12.00
CA VAL A 264 -0.64 12.06 -12.84
C VAL A 264 -0.23 11.23 -14.04
N THR A 265 -0.98 10.16 -14.30
CA THR A 265 -0.76 9.30 -15.47
C THR A 265 -2.09 8.93 -16.12
N CYS A 266 -2.15 9.07 -17.46
CA CYS A 266 -3.28 8.60 -18.26
C CYS A 266 -3.04 7.14 -18.64
N ASN A 267 -3.79 6.21 -18.03
CA ASN A 267 -3.51 4.77 -18.16
C ASN A 267 -4.50 4.03 -19.06
N ILE A 268 -5.70 4.59 -19.29
CA ILE A 268 -6.74 3.99 -20.12
C ILE A 268 -7.33 5.06 -21.03
N ILE A 269 -7.55 4.71 -22.29
CA ILE A 269 -8.23 5.56 -23.25
C ILE A 269 -9.16 4.73 -24.13
N HIS A 270 -10.39 5.22 -24.34
CA HIS A 270 -11.38 4.59 -25.20
C HIS A 270 -12.06 5.64 -26.07
N GLY A 271 -12.40 5.29 -27.32
CA GLY A 271 -13.17 6.17 -28.21
C GLY A 271 -13.32 5.65 -29.62
N GLY A 272 -14.41 6.05 -30.27
CA GLY A 272 -14.74 5.67 -31.63
C GLY A 272 -15.27 4.24 -31.75
N VAL A 273 -16.06 3.99 -32.82
CA VAL A 273 -16.68 2.68 -33.08
C VAL A 273 -16.40 2.19 -34.51
N LYS A 274 -16.16 3.11 -35.45
CA LYS A 274 -15.95 2.77 -36.86
C LYS A 274 -15.18 3.88 -37.57
N ILE A 275 -14.23 3.51 -38.45
CA ILE A 275 -13.32 4.46 -39.12
C ILE A 275 -14.04 5.53 -39.97
N ASN A 276 -15.22 5.24 -40.51
CA ASN A 276 -15.97 6.18 -41.36
C ASN A 276 -17.05 6.98 -40.61
N VAL A 277 -16.98 7.01 -39.24
CA VAL A 277 -17.92 7.74 -38.37
C VAL A 277 -17.12 8.71 -37.49
N VAL A 278 -17.50 9.98 -37.46
CA VAL A 278 -17.01 10.96 -36.49
C VAL A 278 -17.53 10.54 -35.11
N PRO A 279 -16.66 10.26 -34.12
CA PRO A 279 -17.11 9.78 -32.81
C PRO A 279 -17.75 10.89 -31.98
N ASP A 280 -18.82 10.55 -31.27
CA ASP A 280 -19.54 11.43 -30.34
C ASP A 280 -19.20 11.16 -28.88
N TYR A 281 -18.40 10.12 -28.60
CA TYR A 281 -17.95 9.77 -27.26
C TYR A 281 -16.48 9.30 -27.28
N ALA A 282 -15.72 9.77 -26.29
CA ALA A 282 -14.40 9.25 -25.94
C ALA A 282 -14.14 9.51 -24.44
N GLU A 283 -13.30 8.69 -23.82
CA GLU A 283 -12.92 8.86 -22.42
C GLU A 283 -11.48 8.47 -22.18
N ALA A 284 -10.88 9.04 -21.13
CA ALA A 284 -9.57 8.67 -20.62
C ALA A 284 -9.60 8.60 -19.10
N GLU A 285 -8.92 7.60 -18.51
CA GLU A 285 -8.82 7.42 -17.07
C GLU A 285 -7.40 7.69 -16.58
N PHE A 286 -7.32 8.43 -15.47
CA PHE A 286 -6.08 8.88 -14.86
C PHE A 286 -5.95 8.34 -13.43
N ASP A 287 -4.76 7.80 -13.12
CA ASP A 287 -4.30 7.59 -11.75
C ASP A 287 -3.53 8.82 -11.28
N ILE A 288 -3.80 9.25 -10.05
CA ILE A 288 -3.17 10.43 -9.46
C ILE A 288 -2.68 10.05 -8.07
N ARG A 289 -1.39 10.28 -7.80
CA ARG A 289 -0.81 10.03 -6.48
C ARG A 289 -0.58 11.36 -5.76
N LEU A 290 -0.90 11.36 -4.46
CA LEU A 290 -0.97 12.55 -3.65
C LEU A 290 0.05 12.50 -2.51
N THR A 291 0.71 13.61 -2.24
CA THR A 291 1.55 13.77 -1.05
C THR A 291 0.72 13.58 0.23
N PRO A 292 1.27 12.97 1.28
CA PRO A 292 0.59 12.87 2.57
C PRO A 292 0.08 14.23 3.07
N GLY A 293 -1.12 14.25 3.63
CA GLY A 293 -1.79 15.49 4.06
C GLY A 293 -2.69 16.15 3.00
N SER A 294 -2.60 15.71 1.75
CA SER A 294 -3.43 16.24 0.66
C SER A 294 -4.75 15.49 0.56
N HIS A 295 -5.83 16.25 0.33
CA HIS A 295 -7.17 15.69 0.18
C HIS A 295 -7.49 15.40 -1.29
N PRO A 296 -7.91 14.16 -1.65
CA PRO A 296 -8.26 13.78 -3.02
C PRO A 296 -9.32 14.72 -3.65
N THR A 297 -10.32 15.14 -2.89
CA THR A 297 -11.38 16.05 -3.36
C THR A 297 -10.85 17.39 -3.84
N LYS A 298 -9.89 18.01 -3.13
CA LYS A 298 -9.27 19.28 -3.54
C LYS A 298 -8.55 19.15 -4.89
N VAL A 299 -7.89 18.00 -5.10
CA VAL A 299 -7.16 17.73 -6.34
C VAL A 299 -8.13 17.50 -7.50
N VAL A 300 -9.18 16.72 -7.29
CA VAL A 300 -10.24 16.49 -8.29
C VAL A 300 -10.93 17.80 -8.66
N ASP A 301 -11.26 18.66 -7.69
CA ASP A 301 -11.88 19.94 -7.95
C ASP A 301 -10.93 20.88 -8.72
N ARG A 302 -9.64 20.85 -8.39
CA ARG A 302 -8.63 21.59 -9.15
C ARG A 302 -8.53 21.11 -10.61
N ILE A 303 -8.61 19.81 -10.86
CA ILE A 303 -8.64 19.28 -12.24
C ILE A 303 -9.89 19.76 -12.98
N LYS A 304 -11.07 19.75 -12.35
CA LYS A 304 -12.29 20.31 -12.95
C LYS A 304 -12.11 21.77 -13.36
N GLU A 305 -11.50 22.58 -12.49
CA GLU A 305 -11.19 23.98 -12.79
C GLU A 305 -10.23 24.12 -13.99
N LEU A 306 -9.16 23.31 -14.02
CA LEU A 306 -8.17 23.33 -15.11
C LEU A 306 -8.82 22.95 -16.44
N VAL A 307 -9.60 21.89 -16.47
CA VAL A 307 -10.32 21.44 -17.66
C VAL A 307 -11.35 22.49 -18.10
N ALA A 308 -12.08 23.11 -17.18
CA ALA A 308 -13.01 24.19 -17.50
C ALA A 308 -12.30 25.41 -18.15
N LYS A 309 -11.09 25.75 -17.69
CA LYS A 309 -10.26 26.84 -18.28
C LYS A 309 -9.78 26.54 -19.69
N SER A 310 -9.83 25.28 -20.15
CA SER A 310 -9.50 24.94 -21.54
C SER A 310 -10.43 25.58 -22.57
N GLY A 311 -11.66 25.90 -22.18
CA GLY A 311 -12.71 26.34 -23.08
C GLY A 311 -13.17 25.28 -24.08
N ILE A 312 -12.72 24.04 -23.97
CA ILE A 312 -13.11 22.95 -24.88
C ILE A 312 -14.51 22.44 -24.47
N GLU A 313 -15.49 22.72 -25.35
CA GLU A 313 -16.85 22.26 -25.14
C GLU A 313 -16.96 20.74 -25.10
N GLY A 314 -17.85 20.22 -24.21
CA GLY A 314 -18.18 18.80 -24.11
C GLY A 314 -17.16 17.97 -23.35
N LEU A 315 -16.21 18.58 -22.62
CA LEU A 315 -15.38 17.91 -21.64
C LEU A 315 -16.07 17.88 -20.28
N GLU A 316 -15.97 16.73 -19.61
CA GLU A 316 -16.49 16.49 -18.27
C GLU A 316 -15.44 15.71 -17.46
N VAL A 317 -15.21 16.11 -16.22
CA VAL A 317 -14.33 15.40 -15.27
C VAL A 317 -15.18 14.71 -14.21
N VAL A 318 -15.04 13.39 -14.13
CA VAL A 318 -15.75 12.55 -13.16
C VAL A 318 -14.73 11.85 -12.28
N ALA A 319 -14.93 11.83 -10.97
CA ALA A 319 -14.12 10.99 -10.08
C ALA A 319 -14.45 9.50 -10.33
N THR A 320 -13.43 8.65 -10.47
CA THR A 320 -13.64 7.21 -10.76
C THR A 320 -13.95 6.40 -9.50
N ARG A 321 -13.78 7.01 -8.31
CA ARG A 321 -14.11 6.42 -7.01
C ARG A 321 -14.88 7.47 -6.21
N GLU A 322 -15.87 7.03 -5.43
CA GLU A 322 -16.49 7.87 -4.41
C GLU A 322 -15.47 8.04 -3.26
N TYR A 323 -14.65 9.07 -3.37
CA TYR A 323 -13.74 9.42 -2.29
C TYR A 323 -14.52 10.12 -1.18
N SER A 324 -14.76 9.46 -0.05
CA SER A 324 -14.85 10.20 1.19
C SER A 324 -13.47 10.83 1.43
N VAL A 325 -13.44 12.02 1.98
CA VAL A 325 -12.24 12.87 2.13
C VAL A 325 -11.07 12.14 2.80
N ASP A 326 -11.35 11.10 3.57
CA ASP A 326 -10.38 10.42 4.42
C ASP A 326 -9.96 9.03 3.90
N ASP A 327 -10.77 8.38 3.06
CA ASP A 327 -10.58 6.98 2.67
C ASP A 327 -9.34 6.72 1.79
N TYR A 328 -8.81 7.74 1.12
CA TYR A 328 -7.68 7.63 0.18
C TYR A 328 -6.65 8.75 0.33
N ALA A 329 -6.79 9.61 1.35
CA ALA A 329 -5.77 10.58 1.69
C ALA A 329 -4.54 9.85 2.24
N GLY A 330 -3.36 10.16 1.74
CA GLY A 330 -2.13 9.63 2.32
C GLY A 330 -2.00 10.01 3.79
N TYR A 331 -1.39 9.15 4.59
CA TYR A 331 -1.13 9.44 6.00
C TYR A 331 0.36 9.77 6.22
N TYR A 332 0.64 10.40 7.35
CA TYR A 332 1.98 10.79 7.74
C TYR A 332 2.10 10.87 9.26
N GLU A 333 3.14 10.23 9.80
CA GLU A 333 3.60 10.34 11.18
C GLU A 333 4.88 11.17 11.21
N SER A 334 4.97 12.13 12.13
CA SER A 334 6.15 12.99 12.24
C SER A 334 7.42 12.19 12.57
N PRO A 335 8.56 12.44 11.88
CA PRO A 335 9.83 11.84 12.24
C PRO A 335 10.32 12.24 13.63
N ASN A 336 9.74 13.32 14.19
CA ASN A 336 10.08 13.88 15.52
C ASN A 336 9.06 13.46 16.60
N SER A 337 8.12 12.57 16.26
CA SER A 337 7.19 12.06 17.27
C SER A 337 7.87 11.08 18.22
N SER A 338 7.38 11.01 19.46
CA SER A 338 7.89 10.04 20.43
C SER A 338 7.71 8.61 19.97
N PHE A 339 6.70 8.34 19.14
CA PHE A 339 6.46 7.04 18.54
C PHE A 339 7.57 6.67 17.55
N ALA A 340 7.87 7.55 16.59
CA ALA A 340 8.94 7.33 15.62
C ALA A 340 10.30 7.20 16.28
N ASP A 341 10.61 8.04 17.28
CA ASP A 341 11.88 8.01 18.03
C ASP A 341 12.06 6.69 18.79
N GLN A 342 11.02 6.22 19.50
CA GLN A 342 11.08 4.96 20.26
C GLN A 342 11.22 3.77 19.31
N PHE A 343 10.45 3.74 18.23
CA PHE A 343 10.51 2.65 17.26
C PHE A 343 11.88 2.57 16.57
N LYS A 344 12.42 3.72 16.17
CA LYS A 344 13.79 3.85 15.64
C LYS A 344 14.84 3.34 16.62
N ALA A 345 14.71 3.67 17.90
CA ALA A 345 15.64 3.19 18.93
C ALA A 345 15.63 1.66 19.06
N VAL A 346 14.46 1.05 19.01
CA VAL A 346 14.31 -0.43 19.04
C VAL A 346 14.97 -1.06 17.81
N ILE A 347 14.73 -0.53 16.61
CA ILE A 347 15.33 -1.06 15.39
C ILE A 347 16.85 -0.94 15.43
N ASN A 348 17.39 0.23 15.82
CA ASN A 348 18.83 0.43 15.94
C ASN A 348 19.48 -0.56 16.91
N ALA A 349 18.86 -0.78 18.08
CA ALA A 349 19.36 -1.69 19.09
C ALA A 349 19.40 -3.16 18.64
N ILE A 350 18.48 -3.56 17.74
CA ILE A 350 18.37 -4.93 17.24
C ILE A 350 19.25 -5.19 16.02
N THR A 351 19.33 -4.22 15.12
CA THR A 351 20.00 -4.38 13.82
C THR A 351 21.44 -3.85 13.79
N ASP A 352 21.81 -2.99 14.74
CA ASP A 352 23.09 -2.26 14.77
C ASP A 352 23.36 -1.49 13.45
N LYS A 353 22.29 -1.02 12.80
CA LYS A 353 22.32 -0.28 11.53
C LYS A 353 21.57 1.04 11.65
N PRO A 354 22.01 2.10 10.93
CA PRO A 354 21.23 3.33 10.86
C PRO A 354 19.87 3.07 10.19
N VAL A 355 18.83 3.66 10.75
CA VAL A 355 17.46 3.54 10.23
C VAL A 355 17.17 4.69 9.28
N ASN A 356 16.79 4.37 8.06
CA ASN A 356 16.25 5.35 7.10
C ASN A 356 14.76 5.60 7.39
N MET A 357 14.34 6.86 7.39
CA MET A 357 12.93 7.26 7.54
C MET A 357 12.42 7.82 6.21
N LYS A 358 11.37 7.24 5.67
CA LYS A 358 10.88 7.55 4.32
C LYS A 358 9.36 7.57 4.24
N ILE A 359 8.85 8.00 3.10
CA ILE A 359 7.44 7.90 2.69
C ILE A 359 7.32 6.87 1.58
N LEU A 360 6.37 5.96 1.69
CA LEU A 360 6.02 5.03 0.62
C LEU A 360 5.33 5.76 -0.53
N THR A 361 5.66 5.36 -1.76
CA THR A 361 5.01 5.89 -2.97
C THR A 361 3.67 5.23 -3.26
N GLY A 362 3.46 4.00 -2.78
CA GLY A 362 2.19 3.26 -2.80
C GLY A 362 1.28 3.60 -1.60
N GLY A 363 0.09 3.01 -1.56
CA GLY A 363 -0.78 3.00 -0.39
C GLY A 363 -0.48 1.79 0.49
N THR A 364 -0.95 1.80 1.74
CA THR A 364 -0.94 0.66 2.66
C THR A 364 -2.15 0.71 3.58
N ASP A 365 -2.37 -0.34 4.36
CA ASP A 365 -3.40 -0.38 5.44
C ASP A 365 -3.25 0.75 6.47
N GLY A 366 -2.09 1.42 6.50
CA GLY A 366 -1.84 2.61 7.30
C GLY A 366 -2.79 3.78 7.02
N ILE A 367 -3.35 3.86 5.80
CA ILE A 367 -4.43 4.82 5.50
C ILE A 367 -5.65 4.51 6.37
N SER A 368 -6.02 3.26 6.47
CA SER A 368 -7.19 2.82 7.25
C SER A 368 -7.01 3.01 8.75
N THR A 369 -5.85 2.66 9.28
CA THR A 369 -5.55 2.81 10.71
C THR A 369 -5.36 4.27 11.10
N SER A 370 -4.65 5.07 10.29
CA SER A 370 -4.37 6.48 10.60
C SER A 370 -5.55 7.40 10.27
N LYS A 371 -6.08 7.36 9.04
CA LYS A 371 -7.09 8.34 8.59
C LYS A 371 -8.50 8.00 8.99
N ILE A 372 -8.86 6.70 9.00
CA ILE A 372 -10.22 6.28 9.33
C ILE A 372 -10.35 6.01 10.84
N ALA A 373 -9.42 5.23 11.41
CA ALA A 373 -9.47 4.90 12.84
C ALA A 373 -8.80 5.96 13.75
N GLY A 374 -8.04 6.91 13.19
CA GLY A 374 -7.40 7.99 13.95
C GLY A 374 -6.23 7.54 14.82
N ILE A 375 -5.58 6.42 14.50
CA ILE A 375 -4.49 5.82 15.27
C ILE A 375 -3.16 6.22 14.62
N PRO A 376 -2.21 6.87 15.35
CA PRO A 376 -0.86 7.11 14.86
C PRO A 376 -0.24 5.83 14.30
N SER A 377 0.23 5.85 13.05
CA SER A 377 0.68 4.67 12.34
C SER A 377 2.01 4.91 11.62
N LEU A 378 2.90 3.92 11.65
CA LEU A 378 4.11 3.87 10.84
C LEU A 378 4.34 2.44 10.34
N GLY A 379 5.16 2.28 9.30
CA GLY A 379 5.42 1.00 8.66
C GLY A 379 6.82 0.47 8.94
N TYR A 380 6.92 -0.85 9.12
CA TYR A 380 8.15 -1.62 9.12
C TYR A 380 7.81 -3.08 8.82
N GLY A 381 8.51 -3.71 7.89
CA GLY A 381 8.26 -5.10 7.52
C GLY A 381 9.53 -5.84 7.10
N THR A 382 9.33 -7.00 6.50
CA THR A 382 10.40 -7.93 6.11
C THR A 382 10.77 -7.83 4.63
N SER A 383 10.05 -7.02 3.85
CA SER A 383 10.18 -6.97 2.39
C SER A 383 11.60 -6.65 1.94
N LEU A 384 12.00 -7.31 0.86
CA LEU A 384 13.20 -6.95 0.10
C LEU A 384 12.85 -5.88 -0.93
N THR A 385 13.70 -4.88 -1.01
CA THR A 385 13.57 -3.83 -2.02
C THR A 385 13.45 -4.40 -3.43
N GLY A 386 12.38 -4.02 -4.15
CA GLY A 386 12.14 -4.41 -5.54
C GLY A 386 11.61 -5.83 -5.76
N GLN A 387 11.21 -6.55 -4.69
CA GLN A 387 10.63 -7.88 -4.81
C GLN A 387 9.10 -7.90 -4.89
N ALA A 388 8.42 -6.91 -4.32
CA ALA A 388 6.97 -6.82 -4.37
C ALA A 388 6.45 -6.89 -5.82
N HIS A 389 5.42 -7.71 -6.06
CA HIS A 389 4.73 -7.87 -7.36
C HIS A 389 5.59 -8.42 -8.51
N GLN A 390 6.83 -8.87 -8.25
CA GLN A 390 7.71 -9.42 -9.28
C GLN A 390 7.66 -10.96 -9.33
N PRO A 391 7.99 -11.59 -10.48
CA PRO A 391 8.32 -13.01 -10.51
C PRO A 391 9.53 -13.31 -9.61
N ASP A 392 9.63 -14.55 -9.14
CA ASP A 392 10.66 -14.99 -8.18
C ASP A 392 10.71 -14.15 -6.91
N GLU A 393 9.53 -13.62 -6.49
CA GLU A 393 9.37 -12.95 -5.22
C GLU A 393 9.88 -13.84 -4.08
N ARG A 394 10.67 -13.23 -3.20
CA ARG A 394 11.27 -13.92 -2.05
C ARG A 394 11.53 -12.98 -0.89
N VAL A 395 11.64 -13.56 0.30
CA VAL A 395 12.13 -12.88 1.50
C VAL A 395 13.31 -13.67 2.06
N THR A 396 14.34 -12.99 2.58
CA THR A 396 15.46 -13.65 3.21
C THR A 396 15.16 -13.99 4.67
N ILE A 397 15.67 -15.13 5.15
CA ILE A 397 15.58 -15.51 6.57
C ILE A 397 16.32 -14.47 7.45
N GLU A 398 17.36 -13.84 6.90
CA GLU A 398 18.08 -12.73 7.55
C GLU A 398 17.16 -11.55 7.85
N ASN A 399 16.13 -11.26 7.04
CA ASN A 399 15.17 -10.17 7.31
C ASN A 399 14.03 -10.60 8.24
N LEU A 400 13.63 -11.87 8.20
CA LEU A 400 12.54 -12.37 9.03
C LEU A 400 12.89 -12.33 10.53
N VAL A 401 14.11 -12.72 10.90
CA VAL A 401 14.54 -12.82 12.30
C VAL A 401 14.59 -11.47 13.04
N PRO A 402 15.19 -10.39 12.46
CA PRO A 402 15.11 -9.06 13.06
C PRO A 402 13.68 -8.55 13.22
N ALA A 403 12.80 -8.80 12.24
CA ALA A 403 11.39 -8.38 12.33
C ALA A 403 10.67 -9.02 13.52
N VAL A 404 10.87 -10.32 13.77
CA VAL A 404 10.36 -10.99 14.98
C VAL A 404 10.85 -10.29 16.25
N LYS A 405 12.15 -9.97 16.33
CA LYS A 405 12.71 -9.29 17.50
C LYS A 405 12.14 -7.89 17.68
N ILE A 406 12.00 -7.13 16.59
CA ILE A 406 11.48 -5.76 16.60
C ILE A 406 10.01 -5.74 17.01
N PHE A 407 9.16 -6.59 16.41
CA PHE A 407 7.74 -6.68 16.77
C PHE A 407 7.49 -7.22 18.17
N THR A 408 8.47 -7.95 18.75
CA THR A 408 8.39 -8.43 20.12
C THR A 408 8.88 -7.39 21.14
N ALA A 409 9.90 -6.58 20.78
CA ALA A 409 10.52 -5.64 21.69
C ALA A 409 9.79 -4.30 21.79
N PHE A 410 9.02 -3.96 20.77
CA PHE A 410 8.23 -2.72 20.71
C PHE A 410 6.83 -2.92 21.25
#